data_cbb7305699fb21d08029e96bca50cdb7
#
_entry.id   cbb7305699fb21d08029e96bca50cdb7
#
_cell.length_a   1.000
_cell.length_b   1.000
_cell.length_c   1.000
_cell.angle_alpha   90.00
_cell.angle_beta   90.00
_cell.angle_gamma   90.00
#
_symmetry.space_group_name_H-M   'P 1'
#
loop_
_entity.id
_entity.type
_entity.pdbx_description
1 polymer ?
#
loop_
_entity_poly.entity_id
_entity_poly.type
_entity_poly.pdbx_seq_one_letter_code
_entity_poly.pdbx_strand_id
1 'polypeptide(L)'
;MLKIVGVTDLDGVVKEETIKYIETTHSLYGKFYSKDLFVGMPFCFVYDDYSGQMLRSSTICHWDYVEKDKLYIIETMNSIYYIKELEE
;
A
#
# COMPACT_ATOMS: atom_id res chain seq x y z
N MET A 1 0.30 0.81 -13.06
CA MET A 1 0.29 -0.28 -12.05
C MET A 1 1.11 0.12 -10.86
N LEU A 2 0.70 -0.27 -9.68
CA LEU A 2 1.41 0.01 -8.43
C LEU A 2 2.03 -1.27 -7.88
N LYS A 3 3.07 -1.11 -7.06
CA LYS A 3 3.70 -2.23 -6.34
C LYS A 3 3.90 -1.86 -4.88
N ILE A 4 3.45 -2.72 -3.97
CA ILE A 4 3.78 -2.59 -2.56
C ILE A 4 5.26 -2.97 -2.40
N VAL A 5 6.10 -2.01 -2.03
CA VAL A 5 7.54 -2.23 -1.89
C VAL A 5 7.97 -2.30 -0.43
N GLY A 6 7.10 -1.94 0.50
CA GLY A 6 7.40 -2.05 1.92
C GLY A 6 6.18 -1.80 2.77
N VAL A 7 6.16 -2.41 3.94
CA VAL A 7 5.18 -2.15 5.01
C VAL A 7 5.96 -2.13 6.30
N THR A 8 5.79 -1.08 7.11
CA THR A 8 6.43 -0.97 8.42
C THR A 8 5.39 -0.73 9.49
N ASP A 9 5.77 -0.92 10.75
CA ASP A 9 4.99 -0.41 11.87
C ASP A 9 5.23 1.11 12.00
N LEU A 10 4.60 1.74 12.99
CA LEU A 10 4.73 3.20 13.17
C LEU A 10 6.11 3.63 13.68
N ASP A 11 6.92 2.69 14.16
CA ASP A 11 8.30 2.93 14.59
C ASP A 11 9.31 2.70 13.46
N GLY A 12 8.82 2.31 12.27
CA GLY A 12 9.65 2.08 11.09
C GLY A 12 10.22 0.67 11.00
N VAL A 13 9.79 -0.26 11.85
CA VAL A 13 10.23 -1.65 11.77
C VAL A 13 9.49 -2.38 10.66
N VAL A 14 10.22 -3.01 9.75
CA VAL A 14 9.65 -3.71 8.60
C VAL A 14 8.77 -4.88 9.05
N LYS A 15 7.56 -4.92 8.51
CA LYS A 15 6.61 -6.02 8.73
C LYS A 15 6.82 -7.09 7.66
N GLU A 16 7.89 -7.85 7.78
CA GLU A 16 8.26 -8.86 6.78
C GLU A 16 7.20 -9.93 6.59
N GLU A 17 6.54 -10.37 7.65
CA GLU A 17 5.49 -11.39 7.58
C GLU A 17 4.27 -10.89 6.80
N THR A 18 3.91 -9.62 6.94
CA THR A 18 2.82 -9.01 6.19
C THR A 18 3.14 -8.98 4.71
N ILE A 19 4.35 -8.56 4.35
CA ILE A 19 4.80 -8.50 2.96
C ILE A 19 4.81 -9.91 2.37
N LYS A 20 5.36 -10.88 3.09
CA LYS A 20 5.42 -12.28 2.65
C LYS A 20 4.04 -12.87 2.47
N TYR A 21 3.12 -12.59 3.38
CA TYR A 21 1.73 -13.05 3.28
C TYR A 21 1.08 -12.52 2.00
N ILE A 22 1.23 -11.22 1.72
CA ILE A 22 0.67 -10.61 0.52
C ILE A 22 1.29 -11.22 -0.74
N GLU A 23 2.62 -11.36 -0.74
CA GLU A 23 3.35 -11.91 -1.89
C GLU A 23 2.95 -13.35 -2.21
N THR A 24 2.79 -14.19 -1.16
CA THR A 24 2.51 -15.62 -1.33
C THR A 24 1.03 -15.93 -1.53
N THR A 25 0.14 -15.12 -0.97
CA THR A 25 -1.31 -15.37 -0.99
C THR A 25 -2.02 -14.58 -2.08
N HIS A 26 -1.48 -13.42 -2.42
CA HIS A 26 -2.06 -12.50 -3.40
C HIS A 26 -0.98 -12.02 -4.37
N SER A 27 -0.83 -10.72 -4.49
CA SER A 27 0.19 -10.09 -5.33
C SER A 27 0.63 -8.77 -4.69
N LEU A 28 1.90 -8.47 -4.79
CA LEU A 28 2.42 -7.14 -4.40
C LEU A 28 2.04 -6.07 -5.44
N TYR A 29 1.62 -6.49 -6.63
CA TYR A 29 1.20 -5.59 -7.71
C TYR A 29 -0.29 -5.37 -7.66
N GLY A 30 -0.73 -4.17 -8.06
CA GLY A 30 -2.14 -3.84 -8.08
C GLY A 30 -2.41 -2.37 -8.38
N LYS A 31 -3.54 -1.89 -7.91
CA LYS A 31 -3.94 -0.49 -8.09
C LYS A 31 -4.79 -0.04 -6.92
N PHE A 32 -4.87 1.28 -6.69
CA PHE A 32 -5.83 1.80 -5.74
C PHE A 32 -7.25 1.65 -6.30
N TYR A 33 -8.17 1.29 -5.44
CA TYR A 33 -9.59 1.23 -5.80
C TYR A 33 -10.14 2.61 -6.17
N SER A 34 -9.72 3.63 -5.43
CA SER A 34 -10.06 5.02 -5.71
C SER A 34 -8.79 5.79 -6.05
N LYS A 35 -8.89 6.73 -6.99
CA LYS A 35 -7.77 7.60 -7.36
C LYS A 35 -7.31 8.50 -6.22
N ASP A 36 -8.21 8.78 -5.29
CA ASP A 36 -7.95 9.75 -4.23
C ASP A 36 -7.69 9.07 -2.91
N LEU A 37 -6.67 9.54 -2.21
CA LEU A 37 -6.34 9.13 -0.86
C LEU A 37 -6.80 10.24 0.08
N PHE A 38 -7.64 9.89 1.05
CA PHE A 38 -8.18 10.85 2.01
C PHE A 38 -7.76 10.54 3.43
N VAL A 39 -7.19 11.53 4.12
CA VAL A 39 -6.96 11.44 5.56
C VAL A 39 -8.31 11.24 6.26
N GLY A 40 -8.36 10.32 7.20
CA GLY A 40 -9.59 9.95 7.89
C GLY A 40 -10.33 8.77 7.27
N MET A 41 -9.88 8.28 6.13
CA MET A 41 -10.46 7.13 5.43
C MET A 41 -9.40 6.04 5.21
N PRO A 42 -9.79 4.77 5.15
CA PRO A 42 -8.85 3.73 4.71
C PRO A 42 -8.59 3.84 3.21
N PHE A 43 -7.48 3.29 2.74
CA PHE A 43 -7.31 3.04 1.32
C PHE A 43 -7.54 1.57 1.01
N CYS A 44 -7.92 1.28 -0.22
CA CYS A 44 -8.07 -0.08 -0.72
C CYS A 44 -7.11 -0.30 -1.88
N PHE A 45 -6.32 -1.35 -1.80
CA PHE A 45 -5.38 -1.76 -2.83
C PHE A 45 -5.89 -3.06 -3.46
N VAL A 46 -6.30 -3.00 -4.71
CA VAL A 46 -6.85 -4.15 -5.43
C VAL A 46 -5.71 -4.96 -5.99
N TYR A 47 -5.58 -6.21 -5.55
CA TYR A 47 -4.51 -7.10 -6.01
C TYR A 47 -4.65 -7.44 -7.49
N ASP A 48 -3.52 -7.48 -8.20
CA ASP A 48 -3.46 -7.87 -9.60
C ASP A 48 -3.26 -9.39 -9.71
N ASP A 49 -4.23 -10.14 -9.20
CA ASP A 49 -4.20 -11.60 -9.18
C ASP A 49 -5.52 -12.23 -9.66
N TYR A 50 -6.40 -11.40 -10.23
CA TYR A 50 -7.72 -11.79 -10.74
C TYR A 50 -8.67 -12.36 -9.68
N SER A 51 -8.32 -12.30 -8.39
CA SER A 51 -9.17 -12.79 -7.31
C SER A 51 -10.35 -11.87 -7.00
N GLY A 52 -10.23 -10.58 -7.37
CA GLY A 52 -11.18 -9.56 -6.96
C GLY A 52 -11.01 -9.11 -5.51
N GLN A 53 -9.99 -9.65 -4.81
CA GLN A 53 -9.71 -9.29 -3.43
C GLN A 53 -8.86 -8.03 -3.35
N MET A 54 -8.89 -7.39 -2.19
CA MET A 54 -8.16 -6.17 -1.96
C MET A 54 -7.64 -6.08 -0.54
N LEU A 55 -6.52 -5.36 -0.38
CA LEU A 55 -6.02 -4.96 0.92
C LEU A 55 -6.77 -3.69 1.32
N ARG A 56 -7.42 -3.73 2.47
CA ARG A 56 -8.03 -2.56 3.07
C ARG A 56 -7.20 -2.15 4.28
N SER A 57 -6.68 -0.94 4.26
CA SER A 57 -5.87 -0.42 5.37
C SER A 57 -6.74 0.02 6.54
N SER A 58 -6.12 0.30 7.68
CA SER A 58 -6.73 1.13 8.71
C SER A 58 -6.80 2.58 8.20
N THR A 59 -7.39 3.46 9.02
CA THR A 59 -7.60 4.88 8.65
C THR A 59 -6.28 5.57 8.34
N ILE A 60 -6.22 6.30 7.21
CA ILE A 60 -5.06 7.11 6.82
C ILE A 60 -4.96 8.30 7.76
N CYS A 61 -3.78 8.46 8.37
CA CYS A 61 -3.45 9.61 9.21
C CYS A 61 -2.70 10.68 8.43
N HIS A 62 -1.86 10.26 7.49
CA HIS A 62 -1.04 11.14 6.66
C HIS A 62 -0.58 10.38 5.42
N TRP A 63 -0.40 11.07 4.30
CA TRP A 63 0.24 10.46 3.13
C TRP A 63 0.97 11.50 2.31
N ASP A 64 2.01 11.04 1.62
CA ASP A 64 2.82 11.83 0.70
C ASP A 64 3.06 11.07 -0.59
N TYR A 65 3.29 11.81 -1.66
CA TYR A 65 3.78 11.25 -2.91
C TYR A 65 5.14 11.88 -3.21
N VAL A 66 6.18 11.04 -3.23
CA VAL A 66 7.55 11.46 -3.54
C VAL A 66 7.73 11.34 -5.05
N GLU A 67 7.59 12.44 -5.77
CA GLU A 67 7.57 12.46 -7.23
C GLU A 67 8.87 11.91 -7.85
N LYS A 68 10.02 12.22 -7.26
CA LYS A 68 11.31 11.74 -7.72
C LYS A 68 11.38 10.22 -7.78
N ASP A 69 10.83 9.55 -6.79
CA ASP A 69 10.86 8.10 -6.66
C ASP A 69 9.56 7.45 -7.11
N LYS A 70 8.55 8.24 -7.46
CA LYS A 70 7.20 7.79 -7.78
C LYS A 70 6.62 6.89 -6.69
N LEU A 71 6.81 7.33 -5.45
CA LEU A 71 6.53 6.55 -4.26
C LEU A 71 5.46 7.20 -3.42
N TYR A 72 4.39 6.45 -3.13
CA TYR A 72 3.41 6.82 -2.12
C TYR A 72 3.88 6.30 -0.76
N ILE A 73 3.88 7.18 0.24
CA ILE A 73 4.15 6.82 1.62
C ILE A 73 2.86 7.11 2.39
N ILE A 74 2.17 6.07 2.82
CA ILE A 74 0.85 6.19 3.43
C ILE A 74 0.90 5.71 4.86
N GLU A 75 0.82 6.65 5.80
CA GLU A 75 0.76 6.34 7.22
C GLU A 75 -0.70 6.14 7.62
N THR A 76 -0.99 4.98 8.19
CA THR A 76 -2.29 4.65 8.75
C THR A 76 -2.18 4.54 10.27
N MET A 77 -3.28 4.20 10.93
CA MET A 77 -3.26 4.05 12.39
C MET A 77 -2.35 2.92 12.88
N ASN A 78 -2.10 1.91 12.05
CA ASN A 78 -1.36 0.71 12.47
C ASN A 78 -0.06 0.47 11.71
N SER A 79 0.10 1.05 10.53
CA SER A 79 1.21 0.71 9.62
C SER A 79 1.54 1.88 8.71
N ILE A 80 2.74 1.83 8.14
CA ILE A 80 3.15 2.73 7.06
C ILE A 80 3.37 1.87 5.83
N TYR A 81 2.68 2.22 4.73
CA TYR A 81 2.77 1.51 3.45
C TYR A 81 3.60 2.31 2.47
N TYR A 82 4.51 1.62 1.79
CA TYR A 82 5.35 2.19 0.73
C TYR A 82 4.91 1.54 -0.56
N ILE A 83 4.29 2.33 -1.44
CA ILE A 83 3.69 1.83 -2.68
C ILE A 83 4.27 2.61 -3.85
N LYS A 84 4.95 1.91 -4.74
CA LYS A 84 5.63 2.51 -5.87
C LYS A 84 4.75 2.49 -7.12
N GLU A 85 4.72 3.61 -7.84
CA GLU A 85 4.10 3.69 -9.14
C GLU A 85 5.09 3.19 -10.20
N LEU A 86 4.68 2.19 -10.96
CA LEU A 86 5.51 1.60 -12.00
C LEU A 86 5.22 2.25 -13.34
N GLU A 87 6.27 2.42 -14.13
CA GLU A 87 6.13 2.85 -15.51
C GLU A 87 5.63 1.69 -16.36
N GLU A 88 4.69 2.00 -17.23
CA GLU A 88 4.16 1.02 -18.19
C GLU A 88 4.71 1.27 -19.57
#